data_2b35acc7f4cd28fdc1fdcbd49eb1f09d
#
_entry.id   2b35acc7f4cd28fdc1fdcbd49eb1f09d
#
_cell.length_a   1.000
_cell.length_b   1.000
_cell.length_c   1.000
_cell.angle_alpha   90.00
_cell.angle_beta   90.00
_cell.angle_gamma   90.00
#
_symmetry.space_group_name_H-M   'P 1'
#
loop_
_entity.id
_entity.type
_entity.pdbx_description
1 polymer ?
#
loop_
_entity_poly.entity_id
_entity_poly.type
_entity_poly.pdbx_seq_one_letter_code
_entity_poly.pdbx_strand_id
1 'polypeptide(L)'
;MKEVCGKVLAVNISQKKGEKKNNIDCGLFLENRGLENDAHAEAGVIRQVSLLARASIDKIRAKGLDVNHGDFAENLTVEGIDLPALPVGARLKVGRDVLLEVSQIGKVCHNRCNIFYTVGDCVMPREGIFAKVLEGGEIRVNDLIEVIDGLENAQ
;
A
#
# COMPACT_ATOMS: atom_id res chain seq x y z
N MET A 1 -7.40 19.29 -16.07
CA MET A 1 -7.42 18.36 -14.93
C MET A 1 -6.02 17.92 -14.59
N LYS A 2 -5.71 17.94 -13.33
CA LYS A 2 -4.40 17.44 -12.88
C LYS A 2 -4.46 15.93 -12.76
N GLU A 3 -3.57 15.26 -13.46
CA GLU A 3 -3.36 13.84 -13.22
C GLU A 3 -2.57 13.69 -11.93
N VAL A 4 -3.03 12.80 -11.06
CA VAL A 4 -2.30 12.45 -9.85
C VAL A 4 -1.60 11.13 -10.13
N CYS A 5 -0.30 11.17 -10.22
CA CYS A 5 0.49 9.98 -10.51
C CYS A 5 1.76 9.92 -9.68
N GLY A 6 2.25 8.74 -9.48
CA GLY A 6 3.45 8.44 -8.75
C GLY A 6 4.14 7.21 -9.29
N LYS A 7 4.99 6.63 -8.48
CA LYS A 7 5.83 5.51 -8.87
C LYS A 7 5.84 4.45 -7.78
N VAL A 8 5.81 3.19 -8.18
CA VAL A 8 6.00 2.06 -7.28
C VAL A 8 7.49 1.93 -6.97
N LEU A 9 7.85 2.12 -5.72
CA LEU A 9 9.24 2.00 -5.27
C LEU A 9 9.61 0.58 -4.86
N ALA A 10 8.64 -0.15 -4.32
CA ALA A 10 8.87 -1.53 -3.89
C ALA A 10 7.58 -2.33 -3.95
N VAL A 11 7.74 -3.61 -4.24
CA VAL A 11 6.69 -4.63 -4.12
C VAL A 11 7.14 -5.56 -3.00
N ASN A 12 6.29 -5.78 -2.01
CA ASN A 12 6.66 -6.47 -0.78
C ASN A 12 5.70 -7.61 -0.47
N ILE A 13 6.25 -8.72 0.00
CA ILE A 13 5.49 -9.94 0.25
C ILE A 13 5.90 -10.56 1.59
N SER A 14 4.95 -11.18 2.29
CA SER A 14 5.21 -12.01 3.45
C SER A 14 4.30 -13.22 3.44
N GLN A 15 4.73 -14.32 4.06
CA GLN A 15 3.95 -15.54 4.15
C GLN A 15 3.00 -15.54 5.34
N LYS A 16 3.24 -14.69 6.34
CA LYS A 16 2.42 -14.60 7.55
C LYS A 16 1.99 -13.16 7.81
N LYS A 17 0.77 -13.01 8.31
CA LYS A 17 0.26 -11.71 8.75
C LYS A 17 1.05 -11.22 9.96
N GLY A 18 1.22 -9.90 10.05
CA GLY A 18 1.92 -9.28 11.16
C GLY A 18 3.43 -9.30 11.07
N GLU A 19 3.99 -9.87 10.02
CA GLU A 19 5.43 -9.88 9.78
C GLU A 19 5.84 -8.76 8.82
N LYS A 20 7.11 -8.35 8.93
CA LYS A 20 7.72 -7.49 7.92
C LYS A 20 7.69 -8.20 6.58
N LYS A 21 7.44 -7.44 5.53
CA LYS A 21 7.42 -8.00 4.18
C LYS A 21 8.79 -7.86 3.52
N ASN A 22 9.10 -8.81 2.67
CA ASN A 22 10.35 -8.83 1.91
C ASN A 22 10.14 -8.20 0.54
N ASN A 23 11.15 -7.48 0.06
CA ASN A 23 11.10 -6.85 -1.25
C ASN A 23 11.26 -7.89 -2.34
N ILE A 24 10.42 -7.79 -3.39
CA ILE A 24 10.54 -8.58 -4.60
C ILE A 24 10.53 -7.64 -5.80
N ASP A 25 11.10 -8.07 -6.93
CA ASP A 25 11.20 -7.21 -8.11
C ASP A 25 9.86 -6.98 -8.79
N CYS A 26 9.01 -8.00 -8.76
CA CYS A 26 7.67 -7.91 -9.31
C CYS A 26 6.76 -8.93 -8.62
N GLY A 27 5.46 -8.66 -8.68
CA GLY A 27 4.46 -9.56 -8.13
C GLY A 27 3.24 -9.65 -9.02
N LEU A 28 2.59 -10.80 -8.99
CA LEU A 28 1.33 -11.01 -9.70
C LEU A 28 0.17 -10.71 -8.76
N PHE A 29 -0.64 -9.73 -9.12
CA PHE A 29 -1.81 -9.34 -8.35
C PHE A 29 -3.04 -9.98 -8.97
N LEU A 30 -3.81 -10.69 -8.14
CA LEU A 30 -4.94 -11.49 -8.60
C LEU A 30 -6.24 -10.75 -8.32
N GLU A 31 -7.13 -10.75 -9.31
CA GLU A 31 -8.45 -10.14 -9.19
C GLU A 31 -9.19 -10.68 -7.97
N ASN A 32 -9.73 -9.76 -7.17
CA ASN A 32 -10.47 -10.06 -5.94
C ASN A 32 -9.71 -10.92 -4.94
N ARG A 33 -8.37 -10.85 -4.93
CA ARG A 33 -7.54 -11.55 -3.93
C ARG A 33 -6.43 -10.70 -3.37
N GLY A 34 -5.56 -10.17 -4.23
CA GLY A 34 -4.37 -9.43 -3.85
C GLY A 34 -3.11 -10.05 -4.45
N LEU A 35 -1.97 -9.78 -3.82
CA LEU A 35 -0.67 -10.29 -4.28
C LEU A 35 -0.61 -11.81 -4.08
N GLU A 36 -0.36 -12.55 -5.17
CA GLU A 36 -0.23 -14.00 -5.12
C GLU A 36 0.83 -14.42 -4.11
N ASN A 37 0.50 -15.39 -3.28
CA ASN A 37 1.33 -15.94 -2.21
C ASN A 37 1.58 -15.01 -1.02
N ASP A 38 0.95 -13.85 -0.98
CA ASP A 38 1.03 -12.97 0.19
C ASP A 38 0.02 -13.36 1.26
N ALA A 39 0.39 -13.13 2.52
CA ALA A 39 -0.45 -13.49 3.66
C ALA A 39 -1.79 -12.77 3.71
N HIS A 40 -1.87 -11.56 3.15
CA HIS A 40 -3.10 -10.77 3.13
C HIS A 40 -3.98 -11.04 1.91
N ALA A 41 -3.52 -11.85 0.96
CA ALA A 41 -4.29 -12.18 -0.23
C ALA A 41 -5.44 -13.12 0.14
N GLU A 42 -6.66 -12.62 0.08
CA GLU A 42 -7.85 -13.37 0.45
C GLU A 42 -9.04 -12.88 -0.37
N ALA A 43 -9.77 -13.82 -0.98
CA ALA A 43 -10.90 -13.48 -1.82
C ALA A 43 -12.02 -12.81 -1.02
N GLY A 44 -12.56 -11.73 -1.57
CA GLY A 44 -13.76 -11.07 -1.03
C GLY A 44 -13.54 -10.15 0.15
N VAL A 45 -12.32 -10.03 0.68
CA VAL A 45 -12.04 -9.10 1.79
C VAL A 45 -11.73 -7.70 1.26
N ILE A 46 -11.83 -6.70 2.13
CA ILE A 46 -11.57 -5.31 1.72
C ILE A 46 -10.08 -4.95 1.78
N ARG A 47 -9.27 -5.68 2.56
CA ARG A 47 -7.83 -5.44 2.69
C ARG A 47 -7.01 -6.44 1.88
N GLN A 48 -7.13 -6.37 0.57
CA GLN A 48 -6.42 -7.30 -0.31
C GLN A 48 -4.99 -6.85 -0.59
N VAL A 49 -4.79 -5.54 -0.73
CA VAL A 49 -3.48 -4.93 -0.99
C VAL A 49 -3.31 -3.75 -0.05
N SER A 50 -2.16 -3.66 0.60
CA SER A 50 -1.82 -2.52 1.43
C SER A 50 -0.80 -1.63 0.73
N LEU A 51 -0.97 -0.32 0.86
CA LEU A 51 -0.09 0.68 0.25
C LEU A 51 0.35 1.69 1.30
N LEU A 52 1.60 2.10 1.23
CA LEU A 52 2.16 3.12 2.11
C LEU A 52 3.09 4.02 1.30
N ALA A 53 3.00 5.33 1.55
CA ALA A 53 3.86 6.30 0.89
C ALA A 53 5.25 6.30 1.52
N ARG A 54 6.27 6.48 0.69
CA ARG A 54 7.65 6.62 1.16
C ARG A 54 7.80 7.78 2.15
N ALA A 55 7.08 8.89 1.92
CA ALA A 55 7.10 10.02 2.84
C ALA A 55 6.69 9.63 4.26
N SER A 56 5.77 8.68 4.39
CA SER A 56 5.34 8.16 5.70
C SER A 56 6.45 7.37 6.37
N ILE A 57 7.18 6.57 5.61
CA ILE A 57 8.34 5.82 6.11
C ILE A 57 9.44 6.79 6.58
N ASP A 58 9.67 7.84 5.80
CA ASP A 58 10.69 8.85 6.12
C ASP A 58 10.40 9.57 7.44
N LYS A 59 9.13 9.73 7.82
CA LYS A 59 8.75 10.30 9.13
C LYS A 59 9.29 9.45 10.28
N ILE A 60 9.23 8.14 10.14
CA ILE A 60 9.73 7.22 11.18
C ILE A 60 11.25 7.18 11.17
N ARG A 61 11.87 7.24 9.99
CA ARG A 61 13.33 7.35 9.89
C ARG A 61 13.84 8.60 10.59
N ALA A 62 13.13 9.70 10.46
CA ALA A 62 13.48 10.97 11.13
C ALA A 62 13.43 10.87 12.65
N LYS A 63 12.73 9.87 13.20
CA LYS A 63 12.69 9.59 14.64
C LYS A 63 13.83 8.68 15.10
N GLY A 64 14.75 8.32 14.20
CA GLY A 64 15.95 7.56 14.53
C GLY A 64 15.86 6.06 14.32
N LEU A 65 14.77 5.55 13.76
CA LEU A 65 14.62 4.13 13.51
C LEU A 65 14.96 3.81 12.06
N ASP A 66 15.81 2.80 11.85
CA ASP A 66 16.19 2.32 10.54
C ASP A 66 15.10 1.38 9.99
N VAL A 67 14.17 1.95 9.25
CA VAL A 67 13.09 1.21 8.61
C VAL A 67 13.20 1.29 7.09
N ASN A 68 12.78 0.23 6.43
CA ASN A 68 12.85 0.07 4.98
C ASN A 68 11.49 -0.26 4.40
N HIS A 69 11.43 -0.29 3.06
CA HIS A 69 10.23 -0.68 2.34
C HIS A 69 9.82 -2.10 2.74
N GLY A 70 8.55 -2.29 3.09
CA GLY A 70 8.02 -3.57 3.56
C GLY A 70 8.01 -3.75 5.08
N ASP A 71 8.75 -2.93 5.81
CA ASP A 71 8.85 -3.06 7.28
C ASP A 71 7.53 -2.76 8.00
N PHE A 72 6.65 -2.01 7.36
CA PHE A 72 5.31 -1.72 7.88
C PHE A 72 4.26 -2.71 7.39
N ALA A 73 4.69 -3.81 6.77
CA ALA A 73 3.85 -4.84 6.19
C ALA A 73 3.01 -4.33 4.99
N GLU A 74 3.43 -3.27 4.35
CA GLU A 74 2.79 -2.79 3.13
C GLU A 74 3.21 -3.61 1.92
N ASN A 75 2.24 -3.90 1.03
CA ASN A 75 2.51 -4.60 -0.22
C ASN A 75 3.19 -3.70 -1.26
N LEU A 76 2.74 -2.46 -1.34
CA LEU A 76 3.29 -1.48 -2.28
C LEU A 76 3.80 -0.27 -1.52
N THR A 77 5.07 0.07 -1.73
CA THR A 77 5.66 1.31 -1.28
C THR A 77 5.69 2.25 -2.48
N VAL A 78 5.05 3.41 -2.37
CA VAL A 78 4.89 4.34 -3.50
C VAL A 78 5.37 5.74 -3.14
N GLU A 79 5.70 6.52 -4.17
CA GLU A 79 5.99 7.94 -4.01
C GLU A 79 5.16 8.77 -4.99
N GLY A 80 4.98 10.04 -4.70
CA GLY A 80 4.33 10.98 -5.60
C GLY A 80 2.83 11.11 -5.42
N ILE A 81 2.22 10.32 -4.55
CA ILE A 81 0.79 10.38 -4.25
C ILE A 81 0.59 10.51 -2.75
N ASP A 82 -0.26 11.43 -2.34
CA ASP A 82 -0.71 11.53 -0.94
C ASP A 82 -1.82 10.49 -0.72
N LEU A 83 -1.41 9.28 -0.38
CA LEU A 83 -2.32 8.14 -0.26
C LEU A 83 -3.47 8.37 0.73
N PRO A 84 -3.22 8.88 1.97
CA PRO A 84 -4.32 9.06 2.91
C PRO A 84 -5.32 10.14 2.52
N ALA A 85 -4.99 10.99 1.56
CA ALA A 85 -5.92 11.98 1.03
C ALA A 85 -6.89 11.42 -0.01
N LEU A 86 -6.67 10.18 -0.47
CA LEU A 86 -7.57 9.55 -1.43
C LEU A 86 -8.85 9.09 -0.74
N PRO A 87 -10.02 9.31 -1.37
CA PRO A 87 -11.27 8.79 -0.80
C PRO A 87 -11.41 7.29 -1.02
N VAL A 88 -12.15 6.62 -0.15
CA VAL A 88 -12.59 5.24 -0.40
C VAL A 88 -13.39 5.24 -1.70
N GLY A 89 -13.11 4.29 -2.58
CA GLY A 89 -13.70 4.21 -3.92
C GLY A 89 -12.82 4.80 -5.02
N ALA A 90 -11.76 5.53 -4.66
CA ALA A 90 -10.81 6.01 -5.66
C ALA A 90 -10.15 4.82 -6.36
N ARG A 91 -9.93 4.95 -7.66
CA ARG A 91 -9.32 3.89 -8.46
C ARG A 91 -7.92 4.27 -8.88
N LEU A 92 -7.03 3.29 -8.80
CA LEU A 92 -5.62 3.44 -9.09
C LEU A 92 -5.26 2.46 -10.20
N LYS A 93 -4.71 2.97 -11.28
CA LYS A 93 -4.09 2.12 -12.31
C LYS A 93 -2.62 1.97 -11.96
N VAL A 94 -2.16 0.74 -11.84
CA VAL A 94 -0.78 0.44 -11.45
C VAL A 94 -0.14 -0.41 -12.54
N GLY A 95 0.96 0.09 -13.09
CA GLY A 95 1.64 -0.58 -14.18
C GLY A 95 0.75 -0.64 -15.42
N ARG A 96 0.81 -1.77 -16.10
CA ARG A 96 0.15 -1.94 -17.39
C ARG A 96 -1.32 -2.38 -17.25
N ASP A 97 -1.58 -3.32 -16.35
CA ASP A 97 -2.85 -4.05 -16.35
C ASP A 97 -3.63 -3.98 -15.05
N VAL A 98 -2.99 -3.61 -13.93
CA VAL A 98 -3.62 -3.70 -12.62
C VAL A 98 -4.50 -2.48 -12.34
N LEU A 99 -5.72 -2.75 -11.88
CA LEU A 99 -6.64 -1.72 -11.41
C LEU A 99 -7.00 -2.04 -9.95
N LEU A 100 -6.73 -1.07 -9.08
CA LEU A 100 -7.05 -1.15 -7.65
C LEU A 100 -8.15 -0.16 -7.30
N GLU A 101 -8.96 -0.49 -6.28
CA GLU A 101 -9.94 0.43 -5.72
C GLU A 101 -9.67 0.58 -4.23
N VAL A 102 -9.49 1.82 -3.77
CA VAL A 102 -9.27 2.11 -2.35
C VAL A 102 -10.48 1.64 -1.55
N SER A 103 -10.24 0.77 -0.58
CA SER A 103 -11.31 0.15 0.21
C SER A 103 -11.28 0.57 1.68
N GLN A 104 -10.14 1.02 2.18
CA GLN A 104 -10.00 1.46 3.57
C GLN A 104 -8.80 2.39 3.71
N ILE A 105 -8.94 3.39 4.57
CA ILE A 105 -7.84 4.31 4.89
C ILE A 105 -7.48 4.11 6.36
N GLY A 106 -6.20 3.81 6.61
CA GLY A 106 -5.73 3.52 7.94
C GLY A 106 -6.27 2.20 8.50
N LYS A 107 -5.87 1.87 9.69
CA LYS A 107 -6.37 0.70 10.42
C LYS A 107 -6.18 0.89 11.92
N VAL A 108 -6.97 0.16 12.71
CA VAL A 108 -6.77 0.07 14.15
C VAL A 108 -5.77 -1.06 14.42
N CYS A 109 -4.68 -0.74 15.12
CA CYS A 109 -3.71 -1.75 15.58
C CYS A 109 -4.04 -2.15 16.99
N HIS A 110 -4.50 -3.39 17.17
CA HIS A 110 -4.80 -3.93 18.51
C HIS A 110 -3.51 -4.33 19.25
N ASN A 111 -2.54 -4.87 18.52
CA ASN A 111 -1.23 -5.24 19.06
C ASN A 111 -0.19 -4.35 18.38
N ARG A 112 0.39 -3.43 19.15
CA ARG A 112 1.40 -2.51 18.62
C ARG A 112 2.70 -3.23 18.34
N CYS A 113 3.31 -2.92 17.21
CA CYS A 113 4.55 -3.56 16.78
C CYS A 113 5.78 -2.91 17.41
N ASN A 114 6.96 -3.51 17.18
CA ASN A 114 8.21 -2.97 17.68
C ASN A 114 8.49 -1.54 17.22
N ILE A 115 8.03 -1.15 16.05
CA ILE A 115 8.18 0.22 15.56
C ILE A 115 7.50 1.18 16.52
N PHE A 116 6.25 0.90 16.92
CA PHE A 116 5.53 1.74 17.86
C PHE A 116 6.24 1.81 19.21
N TYR A 117 6.67 0.68 19.76
CA TYR A 117 7.31 0.66 21.08
C TYR A 117 8.68 1.32 21.07
N THR A 118 9.37 1.33 19.93
CA THR A 118 10.70 1.94 19.82
C THR A 118 10.64 3.48 19.71
N VAL A 119 9.73 4.00 18.90
CA VAL A 119 9.65 5.45 18.63
C VAL A 119 8.37 6.12 19.12
N GLY A 120 7.45 5.36 19.69
CA GLY A 120 6.19 5.88 20.22
C GLY A 120 5.14 6.21 19.13
N ASP A 121 5.37 5.79 17.89
CA ASP A 121 4.49 6.10 16.77
C ASP A 121 4.57 5.05 15.67
N CYS A 122 3.54 5.02 14.84
CA CYS A 122 3.54 4.21 13.63
C CYS A 122 2.66 4.88 12.59
N VAL A 123 3.11 4.89 11.34
CA VAL A 123 2.41 5.57 10.25
C VAL A 123 1.32 4.72 9.61
N MET A 124 1.45 3.38 9.65
CA MET A 124 0.49 2.51 8.96
C MET A 124 -0.96 2.69 9.43
N PRO A 125 -1.25 2.78 10.75
CA PRO A 125 -2.63 2.98 11.20
C PRO A 125 -3.28 4.27 10.74
N ARG A 126 -2.50 5.31 10.46
CA ARG A 126 -3.00 6.63 10.09
C ARG A 126 -2.86 6.93 8.61
N GLU A 127 -1.79 6.47 7.98
CA GLU A 127 -1.39 6.88 6.63
C GLU A 127 -1.37 5.75 5.63
N GLY A 128 -1.44 4.49 6.08
CA GLY A 128 -1.56 3.35 5.20
C GLY A 128 -2.97 3.25 4.62
N ILE A 129 -3.06 2.77 3.39
CA ILE A 129 -4.36 2.51 2.77
C ILE A 129 -4.43 1.07 2.30
N PHE A 130 -5.65 0.62 2.08
CA PHE A 130 -5.93 -0.73 1.58
C PHE A 130 -6.79 -0.63 0.33
N ALA A 131 -6.62 -1.60 -0.55
CA ALA A 131 -7.35 -1.63 -1.80
C ALA A 131 -7.77 -3.06 -2.16
N LYS A 132 -8.77 -3.14 -3.01
CA LYS A 132 -9.17 -4.39 -3.67
C LYS A 132 -8.58 -4.39 -5.07
N VAL A 133 -8.27 -5.58 -5.57
CA VAL A 133 -7.84 -5.76 -6.95
C VAL A 133 -9.08 -5.93 -7.83
N LEU A 134 -9.37 -4.94 -8.66
CA LEU A 134 -10.48 -5.00 -9.61
C LEU A 134 -10.06 -5.72 -10.90
N GLU A 135 -8.85 -5.46 -11.37
CA GLU A 135 -8.28 -6.15 -12.51
C GLU A 135 -6.86 -6.57 -12.15
N GLY A 136 -6.54 -7.83 -12.37
CA GLY A 136 -5.25 -8.41 -12.03
C GLY A 136 -4.18 -8.18 -13.07
N GLY A 137 -2.95 -8.45 -12.70
CA GLY A 137 -1.79 -8.33 -13.56
C GLY A 137 -0.52 -8.22 -12.76
N GLU A 138 0.58 -7.99 -13.44
CA GLU A 138 1.89 -7.86 -12.83
C GLU A 138 2.19 -6.40 -12.47
N ILE A 139 2.73 -6.20 -11.27
CA ILE A 139 3.28 -4.91 -10.85
C ILE A 139 4.77 -5.09 -10.61
N ARG A 140 5.56 -4.21 -11.19
CA ARG A 140 7.03 -4.19 -11.05
C ARG A 140 7.48 -2.95 -10.33
N VAL A 141 8.64 -3.04 -9.70
CA VAL A 141 9.35 -1.86 -9.19
C VAL A 141 9.56 -0.87 -10.34
N ASN A 142 9.33 0.39 -10.08
CA ASN A 142 9.36 1.52 -11.02
C ASN A 142 8.13 1.68 -11.91
N ASP A 143 7.12 0.82 -11.78
CA ASP A 143 5.87 1.00 -12.49
C ASP A 143 5.19 2.30 -12.08
N LEU A 144 4.47 2.89 -13.03
CA LEU A 144 3.66 4.08 -12.80
C LEU A 144 2.40 3.69 -12.05
N ILE A 145 1.99 4.53 -11.10
CA ILE A 145 0.72 4.42 -10.41
C ILE A 145 -0.05 5.73 -10.59
N GLU A 146 -1.28 5.65 -11.08
CA GLU A 146 -2.10 6.82 -11.42
C GLU A 146 -3.47 6.74 -10.75
N VAL A 147 -3.92 7.87 -10.23
CA VAL A 147 -5.31 7.99 -9.76
C VAL A 147 -6.17 8.32 -10.98
N ILE A 148 -7.05 7.41 -11.38
CA ILE A 148 -7.85 7.54 -12.59
C ILE A 148 -9.32 7.86 -12.32
N ASP A 149 -9.80 7.65 -11.09
CA ASP A 149 -11.21 7.87 -10.76
C ASP A 149 -11.37 8.10 -9.25
N GLY A 150 -12.43 8.80 -8.87
CA GLY A 150 -12.81 9.02 -7.48
C GLY A 150 -12.39 10.36 -6.89
N LEU A 151 -11.43 11.07 -7.48
CA LEU A 151 -10.99 12.37 -6.94
C LEU A 151 -12.08 13.44 -7.01
N GLU A 152 -12.89 13.42 -8.03
CA GLU A 152 -14.01 14.36 -8.20
C GLU A 152 -15.05 14.22 -7.10
N ASN A 153 -15.14 13.06 -6.49
CA ASN A 153 -16.09 12.76 -5.41
C ASN A 153 -15.53 13.11 -4.02
N ALA A 154 -14.32 13.61 -3.96
CA ALA A 154 -13.66 13.96 -2.72
C ALA A 154 -13.99 15.37 -2.22
N GLN A 155 -14.85 16.08 -2.92
CA GLN A 155 -15.22 17.45 -2.59
C GLN A 155 -16.25 17.51 -1.48
#